data_222f20712657dcaf6967a3a433ff40bd
#
_entry.id   222f20712657dcaf6967a3a433ff40bd
#
_cell.length_a   1.000
_cell.length_b   1.000
_cell.length_c   1.000
_cell.angle_alpha   90.00
_cell.angle_beta   90.00
_cell.angle_gamma   90.00
#
_symmetry.space_group_name_H-M   'P 1'
#
loop_
_entity.id
_entity.type
_entity.pdbx_description
1 polymer ?
#
loop_
_entity_poly.entity_id
_entity_poly.type
_entity_poly.pdbx_seq_one_letter_code
_entity_poly.pdbx_strand_id
1 'polypeptide(L)'
;GNAGLFGTANDLAKLFQMYLWKGYYAGERFFSEQAFDEFNRVQFPGTNRRALGFDKPDINNHLKKPEEAYPAAGVSANSFGHTGYTGTFVWADPDNGLLVIVFTNRVHPTRNNNKLSWMGIRGSILQSVYDSAKNQ
;
A
#
# COMPACT_ATOMS: atom_id res chain seq x y z
N GLY A 1 -6.57 -0.90 16.19
CA GLY A 1 -7.16 0.41 16.43
C GLY A 1 -6.76 1.43 15.38
N ASN A 2 -7.32 2.61 15.50
CA ASN A 2 -7.01 3.71 14.58
C ASN A 2 -5.57 4.23 14.73
N ALA A 3 -4.98 4.08 15.91
CA ALA A 3 -3.61 4.45 16.25
C ALA A 3 -3.11 3.58 17.41
N GLY A 4 -1.82 3.70 17.78
CA GLY A 4 -1.28 3.04 18.96
C GLY A 4 -0.48 1.77 18.68
N LEU A 5 -0.33 1.36 17.40
CA LEU A 5 0.62 0.33 17.03
C LEU A 5 1.99 0.95 16.76
N PHE A 6 3.02 0.31 17.31
CA PHE A 6 4.42 0.63 17.08
C PHE A 6 5.14 -0.62 16.58
N GLY A 7 6.07 -0.46 15.66
CA GLY A 7 6.82 -1.56 15.09
C GLY A 7 7.93 -1.07 14.16
N THR A 8 8.69 -1.99 13.66
CA THR A 8 9.71 -1.73 12.63
C THR A 8 9.17 -1.97 11.23
N ALA A 9 9.88 -1.49 10.20
CA ALA A 9 9.54 -1.82 8.82
C ALA A 9 9.62 -3.33 8.57
N ASN A 10 10.53 -4.04 9.23
CA ASN A 10 10.66 -5.48 9.13
C ASN A 10 9.46 -6.23 9.73
N ASP A 11 8.90 -5.76 10.85
CA ASP A 11 7.69 -6.35 11.43
C ASP A 11 6.49 -6.17 10.49
N LEU A 12 6.36 -4.98 9.91
CA LEU A 12 5.31 -4.70 8.93
C LEU A 12 5.51 -5.51 7.63
N ALA A 13 6.74 -5.75 7.22
CA ALA A 13 7.05 -6.60 6.07
C ALA A 13 6.59 -8.05 6.28
N LYS A 14 6.81 -8.63 7.46
CA LYS A 14 6.33 -9.98 7.80
C LYS A 14 4.79 -10.06 7.72
N LEU A 15 4.10 -9.05 8.25
CA LEU A 15 2.64 -8.98 8.18
C LEU A 15 2.15 -8.88 6.73
N PHE A 16 2.75 -8.00 5.93
CA PHE A 16 2.34 -7.86 4.53
C PHE A 16 2.76 -9.05 3.66
N GLN A 17 3.85 -9.74 3.99
CA GLN A 17 4.20 -11.00 3.36
C GLN A 17 3.14 -12.08 3.62
N MET A 18 2.60 -12.16 4.83
CA MET A 18 1.47 -13.04 5.15
C MET A 18 0.23 -12.68 4.32
N TYR A 19 -0.06 -11.41 4.10
CA TYR A 19 -1.16 -10.98 3.22
C TYR A 19 -0.89 -11.33 1.76
N LEU A 20 0.33 -11.14 1.25
CA LEU A 20 0.73 -11.55 -0.10
C LEU A 20 0.58 -13.06 -0.32
N TRP A 21 0.84 -13.85 0.72
CA TRP A 21 0.63 -15.30 0.73
C TRP A 21 -0.76 -15.71 1.21
N LYS A 22 -1.72 -14.79 1.16
CA LYS A 22 -3.13 -15.02 1.45
C LYS A 22 -3.36 -15.78 2.77
N GLY A 23 -2.69 -15.34 3.83
CA GLY A 23 -2.87 -15.87 5.17
C GLY A 23 -1.93 -16.98 5.59
N TYR A 24 -0.93 -17.32 4.77
CA TYR A 24 0.08 -18.30 5.12
C TYR A 24 1.40 -17.59 5.45
N TYR A 25 2.06 -17.96 6.56
CA TYR A 25 3.37 -17.44 6.92
C TYR A 25 4.10 -18.38 7.89
N ALA A 26 5.41 -18.54 7.74
CA ALA A 26 6.28 -19.33 8.64
C ALA A 26 5.79 -20.76 8.91
N GLY A 27 5.17 -21.42 7.93
CA GLY A 27 4.67 -22.78 8.06
C GLY A 27 3.23 -22.89 8.58
N GLU A 28 2.58 -21.79 8.92
CA GLU A 28 1.25 -21.79 9.50
C GLU A 28 0.25 -20.97 8.67
N ARG A 29 -1.02 -21.37 8.74
CA ARG A 29 -2.14 -20.61 8.14
C ARG A 29 -2.89 -19.87 9.24
N PHE A 30 -2.89 -18.55 9.13
CA PHE A 30 -3.54 -17.65 10.10
C PHE A 30 -5.01 -17.35 9.72
N PHE A 31 -5.32 -17.35 8.42
CA PHE A 31 -6.69 -17.19 7.90
C PHE A 31 -6.79 -17.81 6.49
N SER A 32 -8.01 -18.04 6.01
CA SER A 32 -8.24 -18.64 4.70
C SER A 32 -7.95 -17.67 3.55
N GLU A 33 -7.63 -18.21 2.38
CA GLU A 33 -7.48 -17.41 1.16
C GLU A 33 -8.77 -16.66 0.81
N GLN A 34 -9.91 -17.31 0.97
CA GLN A 34 -11.21 -16.71 0.72
C GLN A 34 -11.46 -15.48 1.64
N ALA A 35 -11.04 -15.57 2.90
CA ALA A 35 -11.13 -14.42 3.80
C ALA A 35 -10.26 -13.26 3.31
N PHE A 36 -9.02 -13.53 2.90
CA PHE A 36 -8.17 -12.49 2.33
C PHE A 36 -8.78 -11.87 1.08
N ASP A 37 -9.24 -12.70 0.13
CA ASP A 37 -9.81 -12.23 -1.13
C ASP A 37 -11.04 -11.34 -0.90
N GLU A 38 -11.92 -11.70 0.06
CA GLU A 38 -13.07 -10.86 0.43
C GLU A 38 -12.63 -9.53 1.07
N PHE A 39 -11.68 -9.56 2.00
CA PHE A 39 -11.20 -8.34 2.65
C PHE A 39 -10.39 -7.44 1.72
N ASN A 40 -9.73 -7.98 0.68
CA ASN A 40 -8.96 -7.23 -0.31
C ASN A 40 -9.76 -6.80 -1.54
N ARG A 41 -10.98 -7.27 -1.68
CA ARG A 41 -11.88 -6.90 -2.78
C ARG A 41 -12.39 -5.46 -2.59
N VAL A 42 -12.45 -4.69 -3.68
CA VAL A 42 -13.12 -3.38 -3.69
C VAL A 42 -14.61 -3.59 -3.36
N GLN A 43 -15.09 -2.94 -2.31
CA GLN A 43 -16.45 -3.18 -1.80
C GLN A 43 -17.52 -2.42 -2.58
N PHE A 44 -17.18 -1.25 -3.12
CA PHE A 44 -18.10 -0.35 -3.82
C PHE A 44 -17.53 0.03 -5.20
N PRO A 45 -17.50 -0.92 -6.16
CA PRO A 45 -16.96 -0.66 -7.49
C PRO A 45 -17.63 0.54 -8.16
N GLY A 46 -16.84 1.40 -8.78
CA GLY A 46 -17.33 2.59 -9.48
C GLY A 46 -17.53 3.83 -8.61
N THR A 47 -17.57 3.68 -7.29
CA THR A 47 -17.77 4.83 -6.38
C THR A 47 -16.65 5.00 -5.36
N ASN A 48 -16.05 3.91 -4.90
CA ASN A 48 -15.00 3.93 -3.90
C ASN A 48 -13.99 2.82 -4.18
N ARG A 49 -12.70 3.15 -4.17
CA ARG A 49 -11.62 2.18 -4.39
C ARG A 49 -11.28 1.32 -3.16
N ARG A 50 -11.84 1.62 -1.98
CA ARG A 50 -11.48 0.93 -0.73
C ARG A 50 -11.94 -0.52 -0.68
N ALA A 51 -11.07 -1.37 -0.15
CA ALA A 51 -11.39 -2.70 0.34
C ALA A 51 -11.73 -2.64 1.84
N LEU A 52 -11.95 -3.77 2.48
CA LEU A 52 -12.17 -3.84 3.92
C LEU A 52 -10.81 -3.79 4.64
N GLY A 53 -10.37 -2.60 5.02
CA GLY A 53 -9.10 -2.37 5.72
C GLY A 53 -7.91 -2.01 4.84
N PHE A 54 -7.99 -2.24 3.52
CA PHE A 54 -6.94 -1.83 2.58
C PHE A 54 -7.38 -0.66 1.70
N ASP A 55 -6.41 0.13 1.29
CA ASP A 55 -6.52 1.05 0.18
C ASP A 55 -6.11 0.33 -1.11
N LYS A 56 -6.75 0.67 -2.22
CA LYS A 56 -6.50 0.09 -3.54
C LYS A 56 -6.07 1.18 -4.52
N PRO A 57 -5.51 0.83 -5.68
CA PRO A 57 -5.29 1.80 -6.74
C PRO A 57 -6.59 2.53 -7.12
N ASP A 58 -6.44 3.72 -7.66
CA ASP A 58 -7.58 4.44 -8.21
C ASP A 58 -8.26 3.63 -9.33
N ILE A 59 -9.56 3.85 -9.47
CA ILE A 59 -10.34 3.26 -10.56
C ILE A 59 -9.73 3.69 -11.90
N ASN A 60 -9.48 2.72 -12.77
CA ASN A 60 -8.82 2.92 -14.07
C ASN A 60 -7.43 3.58 -13.95
N ASN A 61 -6.68 3.27 -12.89
CA ASN A 61 -5.37 3.87 -12.64
C ASN A 61 -4.41 3.78 -13.83
N HIS A 62 -4.46 2.68 -14.58
CA HIS A 62 -3.62 2.44 -15.77
C HIS A 62 -3.92 3.37 -16.96
N LEU A 63 -5.08 4.08 -16.95
CA LEU A 63 -5.46 5.07 -17.96
C LEU A 63 -5.11 6.49 -17.54
N LYS A 64 -4.67 6.70 -16.30
CA LYS A 64 -4.33 8.01 -15.78
C LYS A 64 -2.93 8.42 -16.19
N LYS A 65 -2.70 9.72 -16.24
CA LYS A 65 -1.35 10.26 -16.34
C LYS A 65 -0.57 9.93 -15.07
N PRO A 66 0.76 9.74 -15.15
CA PRO A 66 1.57 9.38 -13.98
C PRO A 66 1.37 10.28 -12.76
N GLU A 67 1.19 11.58 -12.97
CA GLU A 67 0.98 12.59 -11.93
C GLU A 67 -0.41 12.53 -11.29
N GLU A 68 -1.38 11.88 -11.93
CA GLU A 68 -2.76 11.73 -11.49
C GLU A 68 -3.02 10.33 -10.89
N ALA A 69 -2.09 9.40 -11.10
CA ALA A 69 -2.24 8.02 -10.68
C ALA A 69 -2.07 7.87 -9.16
N TYR A 70 -2.89 7.05 -8.54
CA TYR A 70 -2.78 6.72 -7.12
C TYR A 70 -2.64 5.21 -6.91
N PRO A 71 -1.71 4.77 -6.08
CA PRO A 71 -0.66 5.54 -5.40
C PRO A 71 0.51 5.89 -6.32
N ALA A 72 0.63 5.24 -7.47
CA ALA A 72 1.61 5.45 -8.54
C ALA A 72 1.11 4.80 -9.83
N ALA A 73 1.68 5.17 -10.98
CA ALA A 73 1.26 4.64 -12.29
C ALA A 73 1.69 3.17 -12.49
N GLY A 74 2.79 2.75 -11.86
CA GLY A 74 3.36 1.42 -12.05
C GLY A 74 2.62 0.28 -11.33
N VAL A 75 1.68 0.59 -10.43
CA VAL A 75 1.02 -0.43 -9.60
C VAL A 75 0.01 -1.27 -10.39
N SER A 76 -0.10 -2.55 -10.04
CA SER A 76 -1.15 -3.42 -10.59
C SER A 76 -2.53 -3.14 -9.96
N ALA A 77 -3.60 -3.56 -10.65
CA ALA A 77 -4.96 -3.47 -10.11
C ALA A 77 -5.16 -4.33 -8.84
N ASN A 78 -4.39 -5.41 -8.69
CA ASN A 78 -4.46 -6.30 -7.54
C ASN A 78 -3.68 -5.78 -6.33
N SER A 79 -2.84 -4.75 -6.52
CA SER A 79 -2.05 -4.17 -5.43
C SER A 79 -2.93 -3.58 -4.33
N PHE A 80 -2.37 -3.48 -3.14
CA PHE A 80 -3.07 -3.00 -1.94
C PHE A 80 -2.08 -2.43 -0.93
N GLY A 81 -2.57 -1.55 -0.07
CA GLY A 81 -1.73 -0.94 0.94
C GLY A 81 -2.50 0.00 1.85
N HIS A 82 -1.79 0.88 2.53
CA HIS A 82 -2.40 1.94 3.33
C HIS A 82 -1.40 3.06 3.62
N THR A 83 -1.93 4.23 3.92
CA THR A 83 -1.15 5.37 4.42
C THR A 83 -1.47 5.63 5.88
N GLY A 84 -0.46 6.07 6.65
CA GLY A 84 -0.64 6.51 8.03
C GLY A 84 -0.60 8.03 8.17
N TYR A 85 -1.26 8.54 9.22
CA TYR A 85 -1.33 9.98 9.52
C TYR A 85 0.06 10.61 9.73
N THR A 86 0.95 9.90 10.39
CA THR A 86 2.32 10.36 10.65
C THR A 86 3.21 10.35 9.41
N GLY A 87 2.72 9.83 8.29
CA GLY A 87 3.46 9.78 7.04
C GLY A 87 3.88 8.37 6.61
N THR A 88 3.68 7.39 7.47
CA THR A 88 3.96 5.98 7.12
C THR A 88 3.17 5.56 5.88
N PHE A 89 3.75 4.62 5.14
CA PHE A 89 3.16 4.09 3.92
C PHE A 89 3.63 2.66 3.73
N VAL A 90 2.73 1.80 3.31
CA VAL A 90 3.02 0.44 2.87
C VAL A 90 2.19 0.12 1.63
N TRP A 91 2.82 -0.53 0.66
CA TRP A 91 2.15 -0.96 -0.55
C TRP A 91 2.70 -2.31 -1.01
N ALA A 92 1.81 -3.26 -1.23
CA ALA A 92 2.11 -4.61 -1.70
C ALA A 92 1.48 -4.84 -3.07
N ASP A 93 2.22 -5.44 -3.96
CA ASP A 93 1.78 -5.73 -5.32
C ASP A 93 2.10 -7.18 -5.67
N PRO A 94 1.10 -8.08 -5.59
CA PRO A 94 1.31 -9.50 -5.87
C PRO A 94 1.67 -9.78 -7.33
N ASP A 95 1.20 -8.96 -8.28
CA ASP A 95 1.43 -9.18 -9.71
C ASP A 95 2.87 -8.83 -10.12
N ASN A 96 3.47 -7.88 -9.42
CA ASN A 96 4.85 -7.44 -9.65
C ASN A 96 5.85 -8.00 -8.61
N GLY A 97 5.37 -8.76 -7.62
CA GLY A 97 6.21 -9.33 -6.56
C GLY A 97 6.86 -8.26 -5.67
N LEU A 98 6.24 -7.09 -5.51
CA LEU A 98 6.83 -5.96 -4.81
C LEU A 98 6.13 -5.68 -3.47
N LEU A 99 6.94 -5.35 -2.47
CA LEU A 99 6.48 -4.80 -1.20
C LEU A 99 7.33 -3.58 -0.84
N VAL A 100 6.69 -2.44 -0.73
CA VAL A 100 7.36 -1.16 -0.43
C VAL A 100 6.84 -0.61 0.90
N ILE A 101 7.75 -0.32 1.81
CA ILE A 101 7.44 0.25 3.13
C ILE A 101 8.27 1.51 3.32
N VAL A 102 7.60 2.60 3.66
CA VAL A 102 8.25 3.89 3.93
C VAL A 102 7.76 4.41 5.28
N PHE A 103 8.66 4.53 6.23
CA PHE A 103 8.38 5.13 7.53
C PHE A 103 8.90 6.55 7.58
N THR A 104 8.01 7.46 7.89
CA THR A 104 8.33 8.88 8.08
C THR A 104 7.57 9.43 9.29
N ASN A 105 8.04 10.58 9.80
CA ASN A 105 7.32 11.33 10.84
C ASN A 105 7.11 12.77 10.39
N ARG A 106 6.13 12.99 9.50
CA ARG A 106 5.81 14.32 8.98
C ARG A 106 5.25 15.29 10.03
N VAL A 107 4.75 14.74 11.13
CA VAL A 107 4.06 15.54 12.17
C VAL A 107 5.04 16.18 13.16
N HIS A 108 6.31 15.85 13.10
CA HIS A 108 7.35 16.49 13.91
C HIS A 108 8.10 17.56 13.09
N PRO A 109 8.35 18.76 13.61
CA PRO A 109 7.89 19.30 14.91
C PRO A 109 6.46 19.83 14.90
N THR A 110 5.75 19.78 13.78
CA THR A 110 4.38 20.28 13.68
C THR A 110 3.53 19.42 12.75
N ARG A 111 2.29 19.11 13.18
CA ARG A 111 1.31 18.39 12.35
C ARG A 111 0.84 19.16 11.11
N ASN A 112 1.11 20.45 11.05
CA ASN A 112 0.74 21.31 9.92
C ASN A 112 1.62 21.08 8.69
N ASN A 113 2.69 20.27 8.80
CA ASN A 113 3.53 19.93 7.66
C ASN A 113 2.81 18.90 6.77
N ASN A 114 2.33 19.34 5.62
CA ASN A 114 1.63 18.51 4.63
C ASN A 114 2.45 18.24 3.36
N LYS A 115 3.75 18.60 3.34
CA LYS A 115 4.61 18.45 2.15
C LYS A 115 4.63 17.03 1.60
N LEU A 116 4.67 16.01 2.47
CA LEU A 116 4.69 14.61 2.07
C LEU A 116 3.51 14.22 1.15
N SER A 117 2.32 14.75 1.43
CA SER A 117 1.11 14.49 0.63
C SER A 117 1.00 15.48 -0.53
N TRP A 118 1.23 16.77 -0.29
CA TRP A 118 1.09 17.81 -1.30
C TRP A 118 2.07 17.68 -2.46
N MET A 119 3.30 17.24 -2.18
CA MET A 119 4.33 17.00 -3.21
C MET A 119 4.28 15.59 -3.80
N GLY A 120 3.33 14.75 -3.45
CA GLY A 120 3.21 13.38 -3.96
C GLY A 120 4.39 12.46 -3.64
N ILE A 121 5.16 12.74 -2.58
CA ILE A 121 6.45 12.07 -2.30
C ILE A 121 6.30 10.55 -2.19
N ARG A 122 5.23 10.04 -1.55
CA ARG A 122 5.00 8.60 -1.44
C ARG A 122 4.84 7.94 -2.81
N GLY A 123 4.05 8.56 -3.69
CA GLY A 123 3.84 8.07 -5.06
C GLY A 123 5.14 8.10 -5.87
N SER A 124 5.93 9.16 -5.74
CA SER A 124 7.23 9.27 -6.43
C SER A 124 8.22 8.20 -5.97
N ILE A 125 8.32 7.93 -4.65
CA ILE A 125 9.15 6.84 -4.11
C ILE A 125 8.68 5.50 -4.66
N LEU A 126 7.37 5.24 -4.59
CA LEU A 126 6.80 4.00 -5.08
C LEU A 126 7.07 3.81 -6.57
N GLN A 127 6.82 4.85 -7.39
CA GLN A 127 7.08 4.79 -8.84
C GLN A 127 8.56 4.49 -9.14
N SER A 128 9.49 5.10 -8.42
CA SER A 128 10.92 4.85 -8.60
C SER A 128 11.30 3.38 -8.36
N VAL A 129 10.63 2.71 -7.42
CA VAL A 129 10.83 1.26 -7.18
C VAL A 129 10.35 0.45 -8.38
N TYR A 130 9.16 0.76 -8.93
CA TYR A 130 8.65 0.08 -10.13
C TYR A 130 9.54 0.30 -11.36
N ASP A 131 10.02 1.52 -11.57
CA ASP A 131 10.90 1.85 -12.68
C ASP A 131 12.25 1.10 -12.57
N SER A 132 12.76 0.98 -11.35
CA SER A 132 14.00 0.21 -11.10
C SER A 132 13.81 -1.29 -11.32
N ALA A 133 12.67 -1.85 -10.92
CA ALA A 133 12.38 -3.27 -11.08
C ALA A 133 12.17 -3.67 -12.55
N LYS A 134 11.67 -2.77 -13.40
CA LYS A 134 11.49 -3.01 -14.84
C LYS A 134 12.79 -3.05 -15.63
N ASN A 135 13.86 -2.50 -15.07
CA ASN A 135 15.18 -2.42 -15.72
C ASN A 135 16.12 -3.58 -15.32
N GLN A 136 15.62 -4.56 -14.58
CA GLN A 136 16.32 -5.79 -14.21
C GLN A 136 15.85 -6.97 -15.08
#